data_4627ad647e538d46f273a54209eef970
#
_entry.id   4627ad647e538d46f273a54209eef970
#
_cell.length_a   1.000
_cell.length_b   1.000
_cell.length_c   1.000
_cell.angle_alpha   90.00
_cell.angle_beta   90.00
_cell.angle_gamma   90.00
#
_symmetry.space_group_name_H-M   'P 1'
#
loop_
_entity.id
_entity.type
_entity.pdbx_description
1 polymer ?
#
loop_
_entity_poly.entity_id
_entity_poly.type
_entity_poly.pdbx_seq_one_letter_code
_entity_poly.pdbx_strand_id
1 'polypeptide(L)'
;MNGAEFTLTPQNKKQVMRSIWDSPDGWFENGNLEITIRPRKSKRSVEQNRRLWFLYREISEKVFIDGRRFSQDVWHEFLKRKFIGCIEMPNGQLMGISTTKLSVREMSEYQEKIISWASM
;
A
#
# COMPACT_ATOMS: atom_id res chain seq x y z
N MET A 1 -9.48 26.69 5.38
CA MET A 1 -8.91 25.66 6.27
C MET A 1 -8.32 24.55 5.45
N ASN A 2 -7.09 24.19 5.72
CA ASN A 2 -6.51 22.95 5.17
C ASN A 2 -7.08 21.77 5.97
N GLY A 3 -7.36 20.66 5.38
CA GLY A 3 -8.00 19.54 6.02
C GLY A 3 -7.37 19.13 7.35
N ALA A 4 -8.17 18.62 8.28
CA ALA A 4 -7.73 18.04 9.53
C ALA A 4 -8.12 16.57 9.55
N GLU A 5 -7.23 15.73 10.08
CA GLU A 5 -7.47 14.30 10.22
C GLU A 5 -7.39 13.90 11.68
N PHE A 6 -8.34 13.04 12.10
CA PHE A 6 -8.38 12.52 13.46
C PHE A 6 -8.51 10.99 13.40
N THR A 7 -7.81 10.32 14.29
CA THR A 7 -7.98 8.87 14.45
C THR A 7 -8.79 8.64 15.72
N LEU A 8 -9.95 8.00 15.59
CA LEU A 8 -10.80 7.66 16.72
C LEU A 8 -10.44 6.29 17.26
N THR A 9 -10.28 6.23 18.58
CA THR A 9 -10.14 4.98 19.32
C THR A 9 -11.24 4.92 20.39
N PRO A 10 -11.55 3.73 20.92
CA PRO A 10 -12.52 3.64 22.03
C PRO A 10 -12.15 4.52 23.23
N GLN A 11 -10.85 4.80 23.41
CA GLN A 11 -10.34 5.59 24.54
C GLN A 11 -10.45 7.10 24.31
N ASN A 12 -10.31 7.57 23.07
CA ASN A 12 -10.26 9.00 22.77
C ASN A 12 -11.50 9.55 22.05
N LYS A 13 -12.46 8.70 21.69
CA LYS A 13 -13.57 9.09 20.82
C LYS A 13 -14.36 10.29 21.34
N LYS A 14 -14.60 10.38 22.66
CA LYS A 14 -15.35 11.51 23.26
C LYS A 14 -14.58 12.82 23.11
N GLN A 15 -13.29 12.79 23.38
CA GLN A 15 -12.44 13.97 23.29
C GLN A 15 -12.32 14.47 21.86
N VAL A 16 -12.10 13.57 20.90
CA VAL A 16 -11.97 13.92 19.49
C VAL A 16 -13.29 14.46 18.95
N MET A 17 -14.42 13.81 19.27
CA MET A 17 -15.73 14.28 18.84
C MET A 17 -16.07 15.65 19.42
N ARG A 18 -15.71 15.91 20.68
CA ARG A 18 -15.89 17.22 21.31
C ARG A 18 -15.06 18.29 20.60
N SER A 19 -13.81 17.96 20.23
CA SER A 19 -12.94 18.88 19.50
C SER A 19 -13.53 19.27 18.15
N ILE A 20 -14.16 18.32 17.45
CA ILE A 20 -14.84 18.58 16.18
C ILE A 20 -16.07 19.46 16.42
N TRP A 21 -16.87 19.16 17.45
CA TRP A 21 -18.07 19.90 17.78
C TRP A 21 -17.77 21.37 18.13
N ASP A 22 -16.71 21.58 18.89
CA ASP A 22 -16.27 22.91 19.34
C ASP A 22 -15.36 23.61 18.31
N SER A 23 -15.33 23.13 17.07
CA SER A 23 -14.46 23.68 16.03
C SER A 23 -14.71 25.17 15.80
N PRO A 24 -13.65 25.96 15.53
CA PRO A 24 -13.80 27.39 15.29
C PRO A 24 -14.68 27.72 14.09
N ASP A 25 -15.46 28.80 14.19
CA ASP A 25 -16.30 29.27 13.08
C ASP A 25 -15.49 29.55 11.81
N GLY A 26 -14.21 29.94 11.97
CA GLY A 26 -13.32 30.15 10.85
C GLY A 26 -13.13 28.97 9.92
N TRP A 27 -13.43 27.75 10.40
CA TRP A 27 -13.38 26.55 9.55
C TRP A 27 -14.44 26.59 8.47
N PHE A 28 -15.50 27.39 8.63
CA PHE A 28 -16.59 27.52 7.66
C PHE A 28 -16.41 28.67 6.67
N GLU A 29 -15.27 29.36 6.69
CA GLU A 29 -15.03 30.54 5.82
C GLU A 29 -15.19 30.23 4.33
N ASN A 30 -14.79 29.03 3.92
CA ASN A 30 -14.83 28.61 2.52
C ASN A 30 -16.04 27.72 2.19
N GLY A 31 -17.06 27.71 3.05
CA GLY A 31 -18.28 26.94 2.86
C GLY A 31 -18.46 25.84 3.87
N ASN A 32 -19.34 24.90 3.55
CA ASN A 32 -19.66 23.77 4.41
C ASN A 32 -18.51 22.78 4.49
N LEU A 33 -18.40 22.11 5.64
CA LEU A 33 -17.38 21.10 5.87
C LEU A 33 -17.95 19.72 5.53
N GLU A 34 -17.08 18.85 5.01
CA GLU A 34 -17.37 17.45 4.81
C GLU A 34 -16.65 16.62 5.87
N ILE A 35 -17.38 15.69 6.49
CA ILE A 35 -16.81 14.77 7.48
C ILE A 35 -16.94 13.36 6.93
N THR A 36 -15.82 12.66 6.81
CA THR A 36 -15.79 11.27 6.36
C THR A 36 -15.29 10.36 7.48
N ILE A 37 -16.01 9.29 7.76
CA ILE A 37 -15.63 8.30 8.77
C ILE A 37 -15.37 6.98 8.05
N ARG A 38 -14.18 6.43 8.24
CA ARG A 38 -13.78 5.16 7.61
C ARG A 38 -12.87 4.37 8.56
N PRO A 39 -12.84 3.04 8.45
CA PRO A 39 -11.88 2.25 9.20
C PRO A 39 -10.45 2.67 8.84
N ARG A 40 -9.62 2.81 9.87
CA ARG A 40 -8.21 3.09 9.64
C ARG A 40 -7.53 1.83 9.12
N LYS A 41 -6.99 1.90 7.90
CA LYS A 41 -6.15 0.84 7.36
C LYS A 41 -4.74 0.96 7.95
N SER A 42 -4.16 -0.17 8.37
CA SER A 42 -2.74 -0.19 8.71
C SER A 42 -1.97 0.19 7.46
N LYS A 43 -1.29 1.33 7.48
CA LYS A 43 -0.45 1.74 6.36
C LYS A 43 0.82 0.91 6.38
N ARG A 44 1.20 0.34 5.22
CA ARG A 44 2.54 -0.19 5.06
C ARG A 44 3.54 0.91 5.35
N SER A 45 4.65 0.56 5.98
CA SER A 45 5.69 1.53 6.21
C SER A 45 6.36 1.91 4.90
N VAL A 46 6.82 3.15 4.82
CA VAL A 46 7.61 3.63 3.68
C VAL A 46 8.85 2.77 3.50
N GLU A 47 9.42 2.29 4.60
CA GLU A 47 10.61 1.44 4.60
C GLU A 47 10.36 0.07 3.98
N GLN A 48 9.19 -0.54 4.24
CA GLN A 48 8.80 -1.79 3.58
C GLN A 48 8.70 -1.60 2.07
N ASN A 49 8.15 -0.48 1.63
CA ASN A 49 8.03 -0.19 0.21
C ASN A 49 9.41 0.03 -0.43
N ARG A 50 10.31 0.74 0.23
CA ARG A 50 11.70 0.92 -0.22
C ARG A 50 12.44 -0.41 -0.33
N ARG A 51 12.26 -1.29 0.67
CA ARG A 51 12.86 -2.61 0.68
C ARG A 51 12.37 -3.45 -0.49
N LEU A 52 11.07 -3.38 -0.77
CA LEU A 52 10.48 -4.10 -1.90
C LEU A 52 11.11 -3.68 -3.22
N TRP A 53 11.20 -2.38 -3.50
CA TRP A 53 11.80 -1.88 -4.73
C TRP A 53 13.30 -2.13 -4.80
N PHE A 54 13.98 -2.13 -3.66
CA PHE A 54 15.37 -2.56 -3.57
C PHE A 54 15.53 -4.03 -4.02
N LEU A 55 14.64 -4.92 -3.58
CA LEU A 55 14.66 -6.32 -4.00
C LEU A 55 14.44 -6.44 -5.51
N TYR A 56 13.50 -5.72 -6.08
CA TYR A 56 13.28 -5.71 -7.53
C TYR A 56 14.52 -5.23 -8.29
N ARG A 57 15.18 -4.21 -7.78
CA ARG A 57 16.40 -3.68 -8.40
C ARG A 57 17.51 -4.71 -8.37
N GLU A 58 17.74 -5.35 -7.23
CA GLU A 58 18.75 -6.39 -7.10
C GLU A 58 18.50 -7.55 -8.06
N ILE A 59 17.25 -7.98 -8.17
CA ILE A 59 16.87 -9.04 -9.10
C ILE A 59 17.09 -8.59 -10.54
N SER A 60 16.69 -7.36 -10.89
CA SER A 60 16.83 -6.83 -12.25
C SER A 60 18.30 -6.74 -12.68
N GLU A 61 19.21 -6.50 -11.76
CA GLU A 61 20.64 -6.38 -12.05
C GLU A 61 21.37 -7.73 -12.06
N LYS A 62 20.91 -8.69 -11.26
CA LYS A 62 21.65 -9.93 -10.99
C LYS A 62 21.06 -11.18 -11.60
N VAL A 63 19.78 -11.17 -11.97
CA VAL A 63 19.10 -12.36 -12.48
C VAL A 63 18.98 -12.28 -14.00
N PHE A 64 19.47 -13.33 -14.66
CA PHE A 64 19.38 -13.50 -16.12
C PHE A 64 18.48 -14.69 -16.42
N ILE A 65 17.53 -14.50 -17.32
CA ILE A 65 16.70 -15.58 -17.84
C ILE A 65 16.98 -15.68 -19.34
N ASP A 66 17.52 -16.81 -19.77
CA ASP A 66 17.93 -17.05 -21.17
C ASP A 66 18.84 -15.92 -21.71
N GLY A 67 19.78 -15.47 -20.87
CA GLY A 67 20.73 -14.41 -21.22
C GLY A 67 20.15 -13.00 -21.20
N ARG A 68 18.90 -12.81 -20.75
CA ARG A 68 18.23 -11.52 -20.69
C ARG A 68 18.01 -11.06 -19.26
N ARG A 69 18.14 -9.75 -19.07
CA ARG A 69 17.71 -9.10 -17.84
C ARG A 69 16.38 -8.39 -18.08
N PHE A 70 15.59 -8.28 -17.02
CA PHE A 70 14.29 -7.61 -17.07
C PHE A 70 14.30 -6.42 -16.11
N SER A 71 13.48 -5.41 -16.42
CA SER A 71 13.37 -4.20 -15.59
C SER A 71 12.70 -4.50 -14.26
N GLN A 72 12.83 -3.56 -13.32
CA GLN A 72 12.15 -3.63 -12.02
C GLN A 72 10.65 -3.76 -12.17
N ASP A 73 10.06 -3.04 -13.12
CA ASP A 73 8.61 -3.07 -13.36
C ASP A 73 8.14 -4.42 -13.86
N VAL A 74 8.92 -5.06 -14.71
CA VAL A 74 8.62 -6.40 -15.21
C VAL A 74 8.68 -7.40 -14.06
N TRP A 75 9.70 -7.33 -13.21
CA TRP A 75 9.83 -8.20 -12.06
C TRP A 75 8.70 -7.96 -11.05
N HIS A 76 8.31 -6.71 -10.85
CA HIS A 76 7.18 -6.35 -9.99
C HIS A 76 5.90 -7.08 -10.44
N GLU A 77 5.57 -6.98 -11.72
CA GLU A 77 4.36 -7.62 -12.27
C GLU A 77 4.46 -9.15 -12.21
N PHE A 78 5.59 -9.71 -12.59
CA PHE A 78 5.81 -11.16 -12.56
C PHE A 78 5.66 -11.73 -11.15
N LEU A 79 6.31 -11.12 -10.17
CA LEU A 79 6.30 -11.62 -8.79
C LEU A 79 4.95 -11.42 -8.11
N LYS A 80 4.24 -10.34 -8.42
CA LYS A 80 2.86 -10.17 -7.95
C LYS A 80 1.98 -11.33 -8.41
N ARG A 81 2.05 -11.67 -9.68
CA ARG A 81 1.26 -12.77 -10.25
C ARG A 81 1.63 -14.10 -9.59
N LYS A 82 2.91 -14.30 -9.34
CA LYS A 82 3.42 -15.55 -8.77
C LYS A 82 3.04 -15.74 -7.31
N PHE A 83 3.17 -14.71 -6.48
CA PHE A 83 3.08 -14.82 -5.03
C PHE A 83 1.87 -14.17 -4.39
N ILE A 84 1.21 -13.22 -5.05
CA ILE A 84 0.00 -12.57 -4.51
C ILE A 84 -1.24 -13.15 -5.19
N GLY A 85 -1.24 -13.20 -6.51
CA GLY A 85 -2.35 -13.68 -7.30
C GLY A 85 -2.71 -12.76 -8.46
N CYS A 86 -3.71 -13.18 -9.22
CA CYS A 86 -4.16 -12.49 -10.41
C CYS A 86 -5.66 -12.26 -10.40
N ILE A 87 -6.07 -11.23 -11.14
CA ILE A 87 -7.48 -10.95 -11.45
C ILE A 87 -7.65 -11.15 -12.96
N GLU A 88 -8.68 -11.87 -13.37
CA GLU A 88 -9.00 -12.04 -14.78
C GLU A 88 -9.71 -10.80 -15.30
N MET A 89 -9.21 -10.28 -16.42
CA MET A 89 -9.80 -9.14 -17.11
C MET A 89 -10.89 -9.59 -18.11
N PRO A 90 -11.76 -8.69 -18.54
CA PRO A 90 -12.85 -9.07 -19.47
C PRO A 90 -12.38 -9.71 -20.78
N ASN A 91 -11.15 -9.42 -21.21
CA ASN A 91 -10.54 -10.01 -22.41
C ASN A 91 -9.84 -11.35 -22.15
N GLY A 92 -9.96 -11.90 -20.93
CA GLY A 92 -9.32 -13.16 -20.54
C GLY A 92 -7.86 -13.02 -20.08
N GLN A 93 -7.27 -11.85 -20.21
CA GLN A 93 -5.91 -11.62 -19.72
C GLN A 93 -5.86 -11.53 -18.21
N LEU A 94 -4.72 -11.90 -17.63
CA LEU A 94 -4.52 -11.85 -16.18
C LEU A 94 -3.76 -10.60 -15.79
N MET A 95 -4.18 -9.96 -14.71
CA MET A 95 -3.51 -8.81 -14.11
C MET A 95 -3.12 -9.14 -12.67
N GLY A 96 -1.89 -8.84 -12.27
CA GLY A 96 -1.45 -9.05 -10.88
C GLY A 96 -2.24 -8.16 -9.90
N ILE A 97 -2.54 -8.71 -8.73
CA ILE A 97 -3.18 -7.95 -7.66
C ILE A 97 -2.20 -6.91 -7.14
N SER A 98 -2.67 -5.66 -6.96
CA SER A 98 -1.83 -4.56 -6.50
C SER A 98 -1.27 -4.80 -5.10
N THR A 99 0.01 -4.49 -4.90
CA THR A 99 0.65 -4.55 -3.58
C THR A 99 0.05 -3.57 -2.58
N THR A 100 -0.65 -2.54 -3.05
CA THR A 100 -1.33 -1.58 -2.17
C THR A 100 -2.44 -2.20 -1.34
N LYS A 101 -2.94 -3.37 -1.75
CA LYS A 101 -3.97 -4.11 -1.03
C LYS A 101 -3.41 -4.98 0.10
N LEU A 102 -2.09 -5.10 0.20
CA LEU A 102 -1.46 -5.92 1.23
C LEU A 102 -1.38 -5.18 2.56
N SER A 103 -1.66 -5.90 3.65
CA SER A 103 -1.38 -5.42 5.00
C SER A 103 0.12 -5.43 5.25
N VAL A 104 0.56 -4.87 6.39
CA VAL A 104 1.97 -4.91 6.81
C VAL A 104 2.48 -6.36 6.88
N ARG A 105 1.68 -7.25 7.48
CA ARG A 105 2.03 -8.67 7.60
C ARG A 105 2.12 -9.36 6.24
N GLU A 106 1.12 -9.15 5.40
CA GLU A 106 1.09 -9.74 4.05
C GLU A 106 2.25 -9.24 3.19
N MET A 107 2.62 -7.96 3.31
CA MET A 107 3.77 -7.40 2.62
C MET A 107 5.07 -8.05 3.08
N SER A 108 5.24 -8.28 4.39
CA SER A 108 6.42 -8.98 4.91
C SER A 108 6.49 -10.41 4.38
N GLU A 109 5.38 -11.12 4.37
CA GLU A 109 5.31 -12.48 3.82
C GLU A 109 5.64 -12.51 2.32
N TYR A 110 5.14 -11.55 1.57
CA TYR A 110 5.44 -11.41 0.15
C TYR A 110 6.94 -11.21 -0.09
N GLN A 111 7.57 -10.31 0.65
CA GLN A 111 9.00 -10.06 0.53
C GLN A 111 9.84 -11.30 0.90
N GLU A 112 9.45 -12.04 1.93
CA GLU A 112 10.13 -13.29 2.30
C GLU A 112 10.03 -14.34 1.20
N LYS A 113 8.89 -14.45 0.55
CA LYS A 113 8.70 -15.36 -0.60
C LYS A 113 9.62 -14.99 -1.76
N ILE A 114 9.77 -13.70 -2.05
CA ILE A 114 10.68 -13.20 -3.08
C ILE A 114 12.12 -13.57 -2.74
N ILE A 115 12.54 -13.32 -1.52
CA ILE A 115 13.91 -13.59 -1.06
C ILE A 115 14.20 -15.09 -1.16
N SER A 116 13.31 -15.93 -0.65
CA SER A 116 13.45 -17.37 -0.74
C SER A 116 13.58 -17.88 -2.17
N TRP A 117 12.73 -17.36 -3.05
CA TRP A 117 12.74 -17.73 -4.46
C TRP A 117 14.02 -17.29 -5.16
N ALA A 118 14.46 -16.06 -4.92
CA ALA A 118 15.66 -15.51 -5.56
C ALA A 118 16.96 -16.14 -5.05
N SER A 119 16.93 -16.77 -3.88
CA SER A 119 18.09 -17.42 -3.26
C SER A 119 18.28 -18.87 -3.68
N MET A 120 17.36 -19.41 -4.44
CA MET A 120 17.47 -20.79 -4.93
C MET A 120 18.38 -20.91 -6.15
#